data_e59b01d686a377c20112495f01c856e0
#
_entry.id   e59b01d686a377c20112495f01c856e0
#
_cell.length_a   1.000
_cell.length_b   1.000
_cell.length_c   1.000
_cell.angle_alpha   90.00
_cell.angle_beta   90.00
_cell.angle_gamma   90.00
#
_symmetry.space_group_name_H-M   'P 1'
#
loop_
_entity.id
_entity.type
_entity.pdbx_description
1 polymer ?
#
loop_
_entity_poly.entity_id
_entity_poly.type
_entity_poly.pdbx_seq_one_letter_code
_entity_poly.pdbx_strand_id
1 'polypeptide(L)'
;MKSNKQRFIRRNSTLILSIASLAFIISLFFQLMLGASKWKNDITSQMKMYIYLEDSVSVNQINALVLKFKKLPYLNKINGKSDIEFKSKNKTANEFISKNSENFEDLLGENNPFKNLLIVGIQDDFKNETKFNVLSKNLAQIDGVYEVTFPNSYVSTLIKKIDRISYFLFFIIFSVSVFVYLQISNFVKINIHSNRILIKSMQLLGSTDNYIRKPYLIESLIQGLIGGTSGALISYLLIYYFSNSIPELKRLIEENNMQLLSFLICTLFCCLFSIIATVFSLNSKLKTSISNLI
;
A
#
# COMPACT_ATOMS: atom_id res chain seq x y z
N MET A 1 21.43 2.92 -39.70
CA MET A 1 21.03 3.13 -38.28
C MET A 1 19.85 2.27 -37.80
N LYS A 2 18.79 2.04 -38.59
CA LYS A 2 17.66 1.15 -38.23
C LYS A 2 18.04 -0.31 -37.90
N SER A 3 18.97 -0.91 -38.63
CA SER A 3 19.42 -2.33 -38.47
C SER A 3 20.09 -2.60 -37.10
N ASN A 4 20.89 -1.65 -36.57
CA ASN A 4 21.59 -1.86 -35.29
C ASN A 4 20.63 -1.77 -34.09
N LYS A 5 19.60 -0.91 -34.16
CA LYS A 5 18.58 -0.77 -33.12
C LYS A 5 17.70 -2.02 -33.02
N GLN A 6 17.35 -2.63 -34.15
CA GLN A 6 16.57 -3.87 -34.18
C GLN A 6 17.36 -5.07 -33.68
N ARG A 7 18.66 -5.16 -34.00
CA ARG A 7 19.53 -6.21 -33.45
C ARG A 7 19.72 -6.08 -31.93
N PHE A 8 19.86 -4.86 -31.42
CA PHE A 8 19.96 -4.59 -29.99
C PHE A 8 18.71 -5.06 -29.26
N ILE A 9 17.52 -4.65 -29.70
CA ILE A 9 16.24 -5.01 -29.08
C ILE A 9 16.04 -6.54 -29.12
N ARG A 10 16.31 -7.19 -30.24
CA ARG A 10 16.13 -8.63 -30.38
C ARG A 10 17.09 -9.44 -29.50
N ARG A 11 18.33 -8.99 -29.32
CA ARG A 11 19.32 -9.65 -28.46
C ARG A 11 18.96 -9.49 -26.96
N ASN A 12 18.38 -8.36 -26.60
CA ASN A 12 18.09 -7.99 -25.20
C ASN A 12 16.62 -8.16 -24.82
N SER A 13 15.78 -8.69 -25.73
CA SER A 13 14.32 -8.78 -25.53
C SER A 13 13.93 -9.58 -24.28
N THR A 14 14.61 -10.69 -24.01
CA THR A 14 14.34 -11.51 -22.81
C THR A 14 14.63 -10.77 -21.51
N LEU A 15 15.73 -10.00 -21.46
CA LEU A 15 16.05 -9.20 -20.26
C LEU A 15 15.09 -8.03 -20.09
N ILE A 16 14.79 -7.31 -21.18
CA ILE A 16 13.84 -6.21 -21.15
C ILE A 16 12.48 -6.72 -20.66
N LEU A 17 12.03 -7.89 -21.15
CA LEU A 17 10.78 -8.51 -20.70
C LEU A 17 10.83 -8.92 -19.24
N SER A 18 11.94 -9.48 -18.75
CA SER A 18 12.11 -9.84 -17.35
C SER A 18 12.12 -8.61 -16.43
N ILE A 19 12.77 -7.52 -16.83
CA ILE A 19 12.76 -6.26 -16.09
C ILE A 19 11.37 -5.62 -16.15
N ALA A 20 10.67 -5.70 -17.29
CA ALA A 20 9.31 -5.19 -17.43
C ALA A 20 8.31 -5.96 -16.54
N SER A 21 8.45 -7.28 -16.41
CA SER A 21 7.63 -8.08 -15.50
C SER A 21 7.86 -7.72 -14.04
N LEU A 22 9.10 -7.48 -13.63
CA LEU A 22 9.44 -6.99 -12.30
C LEU A 22 8.84 -5.60 -12.06
N ALA A 23 9.02 -4.68 -13.03
CA ALA A 23 8.47 -3.33 -12.94
C ALA A 23 6.93 -3.34 -12.85
N PHE A 24 6.28 -4.20 -13.62
CA PHE A 24 4.83 -4.38 -13.57
C PHE A 24 4.35 -4.80 -12.18
N ILE A 25 4.98 -5.83 -11.59
CA ILE A 25 4.60 -6.35 -10.27
C ILE A 25 4.85 -5.29 -9.19
N ILE A 26 6.00 -4.61 -9.21
CA ILE A 26 6.34 -3.55 -8.25
C ILE A 26 5.38 -2.37 -8.37
N SER A 27 5.11 -1.92 -9.59
CA SER A 27 4.21 -0.79 -9.84
C SER A 27 2.78 -1.10 -9.39
N LEU A 28 2.29 -2.29 -9.73
CA LEU A 28 0.95 -2.74 -9.34
C LEU A 28 0.84 -2.86 -7.81
N PHE A 29 1.85 -3.46 -7.16
CA PHE A 29 1.87 -3.56 -5.70
C PHE A 29 1.88 -2.19 -5.03
N PHE A 30 2.72 -1.27 -5.51
CA PHE A 30 2.83 0.07 -4.93
C PHE A 30 1.52 0.85 -5.07
N GLN A 31 0.85 0.76 -6.21
CA GLN A 31 -0.44 1.41 -6.45
C GLN A 31 -1.54 0.80 -5.56
N LEU A 32 -1.61 -0.53 -5.45
CA LEU A 32 -2.57 -1.20 -4.56
C LEU A 32 -2.32 -0.88 -3.08
N MET A 33 -1.06 -0.78 -2.66
CA MET A 33 -0.69 -0.44 -1.28
C MET A 33 -1.07 1.01 -0.94
N LEU A 34 -0.84 1.96 -1.85
CA LEU A 34 -1.29 3.34 -1.69
C LEU A 34 -2.80 3.41 -1.53
N GLY A 35 -3.55 2.69 -2.37
CA GLY A 35 -4.99 2.62 -2.29
C GLY A 35 -5.50 2.00 -1.00
N ALA A 36 -4.92 0.88 -0.60
CA ALA A 36 -5.27 0.22 0.64
C ALA A 36 -4.98 1.10 1.86
N SER A 37 -3.88 1.87 1.85
CA SER A 37 -3.54 2.81 2.92
C SER A 37 -4.56 3.95 3.02
N LYS A 38 -4.98 4.52 1.89
CA LYS A 38 -6.03 5.55 1.87
C LYS A 38 -7.36 5.00 2.35
N TRP A 39 -7.77 3.87 1.81
CA TRP A 39 -9.01 3.23 2.23
C TRP A 39 -9.01 2.91 3.71
N LYS A 40 -7.89 2.44 4.25
CA LYS A 40 -7.70 2.27 5.69
C LYS A 40 -7.89 3.59 6.44
N ASN A 41 -7.27 4.67 5.98
CA ASN A 41 -7.39 5.99 6.62
C ASN A 41 -8.83 6.54 6.53
N ASP A 42 -9.50 6.41 5.39
CA ASP A 42 -10.88 6.84 5.21
C ASP A 42 -11.84 6.10 6.15
N ILE A 43 -11.73 4.77 6.22
CA ILE A 43 -12.51 3.97 7.15
C ILE A 43 -12.18 4.35 8.59
N THR A 44 -10.90 4.46 8.93
CA THR A 44 -10.46 4.78 10.28
C THR A 44 -10.89 6.19 10.69
N SER A 45 -10.88 7.17 9.80
CA SER A 45 -11.33 8.54 10.10
C SER A 45 -12.84 8.61 10.39
N GLN A 46 -13.63 7.79 9.70
CA GLN A 46 -15.08 7.70 9.88
C GLN A 46 -15.49 6.86 11.09
N MET A 47 -14.55 6.14 11.70
CA MET A 47 -14.86 5.34 12.90
C MET A 47 -15.17 6.22 14.08
N LYS A 48 -16.36 6.02 14.64
CA LYS A 48 -16.84 6.67 15.86
C LYS A 48 -17.06 5.61 16.93
N MET A 49 -16.83 5.98 18.16
CA MET A 49 -17.13 5.16 19.33
C MET A 49 -18.60 5.38 19.71
N TYR A 50 -19.30 4.31 20.00
CA TYR A 50 -20.68 4.31 20.45
C TYR A 50 -20.72 4.02 21.93
N ILE A 51 -21.22 5.01 22.72
CA ILE A 51 -21.41 4.90 24.16
C ILE A 51 -22.90 4.84 24.42
N TYR A 52 -23.38 3.65 24.78
CA TYR A 52 -24.76 3.45 25.18
C TYR A 52 -24.95 3.91 26.62
N LEU A 53 -26.00 4.65 26.88
CA LEU A 53 -26.33 5.16 28.20
C LEU A 53 -27.40 4.29 28.84
N GLU A 54 -27.42 4.24 30.17
CA GLU A 54 -28.49 3.61 30.92
C GLU A 54 -29.81 4.37 30.76
N ASP A 55 -30.93 3.68 30.81
CA ASP A 55 -32.27 4.28 30.70
C ASP A 55 -32.61 5.18 31.89
N SER A 56 -31.93 4.98 33.03
CA SER A 56 -32.07 5.75 34.27
C SER A 56 -31.48 7.17 34.21
N VAL A 57 -30.64 7.47 33.18
CA VAL A 57 -29.90 8.74 33.09
C VAL A 57 -30.81 9.87 32.64
N SER A 58 -30.95 10.92 33.49
CA SER A 58 -31.72 12.13 33.20
C SER A 58 -30.99 13.03 32.15
N VAL A 59 -31.75 13.94 31.52
CA VAL A 59 -31.20 14.89 30.54
C VAL A 59 -30.06 15.74 31.11
N ASN A 60 -30.17 16.14 32.39
CA ASN A 60 -29.13 16.91 33.05
C ASN A 60 -27.85 16.13 33.25
N GLN A 61 -27.95 14.83 33.55
CA GLN A 61 -26.81 13.92 33.68
C GLN A 61 -26.16 13.64 32.32
N ILE A 62 -26.94 13.51 31.23
CA ILE A 62 -26.44 13.41 29.89
C ILE A 62 -25.56 14.61 29.52
N ASN A 63 -26.03 15.84 29.81
CA ASN A 63 -25.26 17.05 29.59
C ASN A 63 -23.95 17.07 30.40
N ALA A 64 -23.98 16.62 31.65
CA ALA A 64 -22.80 16.51 32.50
C ALA A 64 -21.78 15.46 31.92
N LEU A 65 -22.28 14.33 31.46
CA LEU A 65 -21.45 13.31 30.79
C LEU A 65 -20.80 13.84 29.50
N VAL A 66 -21.56 14.56 28.67
CA VAL A 66 -21.03 15.21 27.46
C VAL A 66 -19.93 16.22 27.83
N LEU A 67 -20.11 17.03 28.88
CA LEU A 67 -19.08 17.97 29.35
C LEU A 67 -17.83 17.23 29.88
N LYS A 68 -18.02 16.13 30.60
CA LYS A 68 -16.93 15.27 31.08
C LYS A 68 -16.17 14.67 29.94
N PHE A 69 -16.86 14.12 28.95
CA PHE A 69 -16.24 13.55 27.75
C PHE A 69 -15.49 14.60 26.91
N LYS A 70 -16.01 15.82 26.74
CA LYS A 70 -15.33 16.91 26.00
C LYS A 70 -13.95 17.26 26.54
N LYS A 71 -13.64 16.95 27.78
CA LYS A 71 -12.34 17.21 28.43
C LYS A 71 -11.32 16.09 28.21
N LEU A 72 -11.72 14.97 27.63
CA LEU A 72 -10.84 13.81 27.47
C LEU A 72 -9.81 14.04 26.35
N PRO A 73 -8.54 13.69 26.56
CA PRO A 73 -7.45 14.01 25.63
C PRO A 73 -7.50 13.22 24.32
N TYR A 74 -8.22 12.13 24.26
CA TYR A 74 -8.31 11.22 23.11
C TYR A 74 -9.46 11.52 22.16
N LEU A 75 -10.22 12.59 22.41
CA LEU A 75 -11.28 13.00 21.49
C LEU A 75 -10.74 13.69 20.25
N ASN A 76 -11.38 13.38 19.12
CA ASN A 76 -11.16 14.11 17.90
C ASN A 76 -11.83 15.49 17.99
N LYS A 77 -11.14 16.53 17.49
CA LYS A 77 -11.65 17.90 17.41
C LYS A 77 -11.79 18.29 15.95
N ILE A 78 -13.02 18.49 15.50
CA ILE A 78 -13.31 19.01 14.16
C ILE A 78 -13.56 20.51 14.30
N ASN A 79 -12.77 21.34 13.61
CA ASN A 79 -12.85 22.81 13.68
C ASN A 79 -12.84 23.39 15.11
N GLY A 80 -12.02 22.79 15.99
CA GLY A 80 -11.89 23.22 17.40
C GLY A 80 -13.04 22.76 18.32
N LYS A 81 -14.07 22.10 17.80
CA LYS A 81 -15.17 21.52 18.57
C LYS A 81 -14.98 20.01 18.72
N SER A 82 -15.27 19.48 19.90
CA SER A 82 -15.24 18.03 20.14
C SER A 82 -16.30 17.33 19.29
N ASP A 83 -15.92 16.28 18.56
CA ASP A 83 -16.83 15.48 17.73
C ASP A 83 -17.65 14.55 18.65
N ILE A 84 -18.70 15.09 19.26
CA ILE A 84 -19.65 14.36 20.12
C ILE A 84 -21.05 14.67 19.62
N GLU A 85 -21.80 13.64 19.27
CA GLU A 85 -23.20 13.72 18.88
C GLU A 85 -24.05 12.91 19.85
N PHE A 86 -25.08 13.50 20.40
CA PHE A 86 -26.08 12.79 21.18
C PHE A 86 -27.25 12.36 20.31
N LYS A 87 -27.65 11.11 20.45
CA LYS A 87 -28.78 10.53 19.73
C LYS A 87 -29.71 9.84 20.71
N SER A 88 -30.96 10.35 20.78
CA SER A 88 -31.96 9.75 21.65
C SER A 88 -32.46 8.41 21.12
N LYS A 89 -32.93 7.53 22.00
CA LYS A 89 -33.51 6.23 21.65
C LYS A 89 -34.63 6.35 20.61
N ASN A 90 -35.45 7.37 20.69
CA ASN A 90 -36.55 7.58 19.73
C ASN A 90 -36.03 7.99 18.35
N LYS A 91 -34.97 8.82 18.28
CA LYS A 91 -34.34 9.19 17.00
C LYS A 91 -33.69 7.98 16.37
N THR A 92 -33.06 7.11 17.15
CA THR A 92 -32.43 5.88 16.66
C THR A 92 -33.48 4.90 16.11
N ALA A 93 -34.60 4.76 16.80
CA ALA A 93 -35.72 3.93 16.36
C ALA A 93 -36.32 4.41 15.04
N ASN A 94 -36.62 5.74 14.94
CA ASN A 94 -37.15 6.31 13.70
C ASN A 94 -36.22 6.17 12.51
N GLU A 95 -34.91 6.32 12.69
CA GLU A 95 -33.94 6.11 11.63
C GLU A 95 -33.81 4.63 11.23
N PHE A 96 -33.97 3.70 12.17
CA PHE A 96 -33.99 2.26 11.87
C PHE A 96 -35.19 1.90 11.00
N ILE A 97 -36.39 2.36 11.39
CA ILE A 97 -37.63 2.15 10.65
C ILE A 97 -37.52 2.74 9.21
N SER A 98 -36.99 3.97 9.11
CA SER A 98 -36.87 4.65 7.81
C SER A 98 -35.89 3.96 6.85
N LYS A 99 -34.86 3.29 7.36
CA LYS A 99 -33.83 2.62 6.55
C LYS A 99 -34.20 1.20 6.16
N ASN A 100 -34.88 0.47 7.04
CA ASN A 100 -35.15 -0.94 6.83
C ASN A 100 -36.58 -1.24 6.34
N SER A 101 -37.45 -0.21 6.31
CA SER A 101 -38.89 -0.35 6.01
C SER A 101 -39.62 -1.39 6.88
N GLU A 102 -39.01 -1.80 7.98
CA GLU A 102 -39.55 -2.75 8.94
C GLU A 102 -39.82 -2.03 10.26
N ASN A 103 -41.03 -2.26 10.82
CA ASN A 103 -41.36 -1.72 12.13
C ASN A 103 -40.85 -2.69 13.20
N PHE A 104 -39.94 -2.25 14.07
CA PHE A 104 -39.39 -3.10 15.14
C PHE A 104 -40.46 -3.48 16.17
N GLU A 105 -41.57 -2.70 16.30
CA GLU A 105 -42.69 -3.01 17.18
C GLU A 105 -43.34 -4.33 16.79
N ASP A 106 -43.40 -4.62 15.50
CA ASP A 106 -43.95 -5.88 14.96
C ASP A 106 -43.03 -7.10 15.25
N LEU A 107 -41.72 -6.83 15.42
CA LEU A 107 -40.70 -7.87 15.61
C LEU A 107 -40.34 -8.11 17.09
N LEU A 108 -40.34 -7.05 17.93
CA LEU A 108 -39.78 -7.06 19.29
C LEU A 108 -40.80 -6.66 20.38
N GLY A 109 -42.04 -6.33 20.01
CA GLY A 109 -43.09 -5.87 20.95
C GLY A 109 -43.09 -4.37 21.18
N GLU A 110 -44.01 -3.90 22.03
CA GLU A 110 -44.31 -2.46 22.25
C GLU A 110 -43.15 -1.63 22.86
N ASN A 111 -42.12 -2.26 23.42
CA ASN A 111 -41.00 -1.58 24.07
C ASN A 111 -39.88 -1.26 23.09
N ASN A 112 -39.53 0.02 22.98
CA ASN A 112 -38.36 0.46 22.19
C ASN A 112 -37.07 -0.14 22.74
N PRO A 113 -36.39 -1.05 21.99
CA PRO A 113 -35.18 -1.74 22.45
C PRO A 113 -33.92 -0.87 22.42
N PHE A 114 -34.02 0.31 21.79
CA PHE A 114 -32.86 1.18 21.61
C PHE A 114 -32.58 1.98 22.90
N LYS A 115 -31.28 2.27 23.13
CA LYS A 115 -30.81 3.11 24.25
C LYS A 115 -30.40 4.49 23.76
N ASN A 116 -30.33 5.43 24.68
CA ASN A 116 -29.70 6.71 24.40
C ASN A 116 -28.22 6.51 24.08
N LEU A 117 -27.73 7.20 23.05
CA LEU A 117 -26.43 6.95 22.46
C LEU A 117 -25.62 8.25 22.35
N LEU A 118 -24.37 8.21 22.79
CA LEU A 118 -23.37 9.22 22.49
C LEU A 118 -22.43 8.67 21.43
N ILE A 119 -22.36 9.35 20.30
CA ILE A 119 -21.46 9.03 19.20
C ILE A 119 -20.25 9.94 19.31
N VAL A 120 -19.07 9.36 19.50
CA VAL A 120 -17.86 10.09 19.84
C VAL A 120 -16.76 9.81 18.85
N GLY A 121 -16.23 10.87 18.22
CA GLY A 121 -15.05 10.78 17.37
C GLY A 121 -13.78 10.64 18.20
N ILE A 122 -12.93 9.68 17.88
CA ILE A 122 -11.66 9.39 18.57
C ILE A 122 -10.48 9.72 17.67
N GLN A 123 -9.37 10.18 18.25
CA GLN A 123 -8.11 10.39 17.53
C GLN A 123 -7.56 9.06 16.99
N ASP A 124 -6.90 9.12 15.84
CA ASP A 124 -6.41 7.94 15.11
C ASP A 124 -5.45 7.07 15.94
N ASP A 125 -4.67 7.67 16.82
CA ASP A 125 -3.76 6.97 17.73
C ASP A 125 -4.46 6.01 18.70
N PHE A 126 -5.74 6.23 18.98
CA PHE A 126 -6.56 5.43 19.91
C PHE A 126 -7.49 4.45 19.18
N LYS A 127 -7.51 4.45 17.86
CA LYS A 127 -8.34 3.53 17.06
C LYS A 127 -7.74 2.12 16.91
N ASN A 128 -6.60 1.83 17.59
CA ASN A 128 -6.02 0.50 17.65
C ASN A 128 -6.77 -0.37 18.66
N GLU A 129 -7.01 -1.64 18.33
CA GLU A 129 -7.77 -2.62 19.12
C GLU A 129 -7.32 -2.70 20.58
N THR A 130 -6.00 -2.70 20.84
CA THR A 130 -5.45 -2.78 22.20
C THR A 130 -5.73 -1.51 23.02
N LYS A 131 -5.48 -0.34 22.45
CA LYS A 131 -5.73 0.95 23.12
C LYS A 131 -7.21 1.20 23.31
N PHE A 132 -8.03 0.80 22.32
CA PHE A 132 -9.48 0.91 22.42
C PHE A 132 -10.05 0.03 23.54
N ASN A 133 -9.61 -1.22 23.67
CA ASN A 133 -10.07 -2.12 24.73
C ASN A 133 -9.76 -1.59 26.14
N VAL A 134 -8.63 -0.89 26.32
CA VAL A 134 -8.30 -0.19 27.56
C VAL A 134 -9.24 1.00 27.77
N LEU A 135 -9.48 1.77 26.72
CA LEU A 135 -10.33 2.95 26.75
C LEU A 135 -11.79 2.58 27.05
N SER A 136 -12.33 1.57 26.38
CA SER A 136 -13.71 1.12 26.57
C SER A 136 -13.95 0.61 27.99
N LYS A 137 -13.00 -0.13 28.58
CA LYS A 137 -13.08 -0.56 29.98
C LYS A 137 -13.09 0.62 30.96
N ASN A 138 -12.26 1.63 30.73
CA ASN A 138 -12.22 2.82 31.57
C ASN A 138 -13.50 3.64 31.46
N LEU A 139 -14.08 3.74 30.27
CA LEU A 139 -15.31 4.50 30.03
C LEU A 139 -16.54 3.74 30.53
N ALA A 140 -16.56 2.43 30.47
CA ALA A 140 -17.64 1.60 31.00
C ALA A 140 -17.76 1.67 32.54
N GLN A 141 -16.71 2.15 33.24
CA GLN A 141 -16.75 2.35 34.70
C GLN A 141 -17.39 3.71 35.10
N ILE A 142 -17.79 4.53 34.14
CA ILE A 142 -18.41 5.82 34.41
C ILE A 142 -19.90 5.60 34.67
N ASP A 143 -20.39 6.11 35.80
CA ASP A 143 -21.82 6.04 36.17
C ASP A 143 -22.71 6.58 35.05
N GLY A 144 -23.72 5.80 34.66
CA GLY A 144 -24.67 6.14 33.60
C GLY A 144 -24.24 5.63 32.22
N VAL A 145 -23.06 4.96 32.08
CA VAL A 145 -22.64 4.27 30.87
C VAL A 145 -23.04 2.80 30.95
N TYR A 146 -23.89 2.36 30.04
CA TYR A 146 -24.30 0.95 29.96
C TYR A 146 -23.25 0.09 29.25
N GLU A 147 -22.81 0.53 28.08
CA GLU A 147 -21.84 -0.20 27.26
C GLU A 147 -21.10 0.76 26.32
N VAL A 148 -19.85 0.44 26.04
CA VAL A 148 -19.03 1.16 25.04
C VAL A 148 -18.66 0.20 23.95
N THR A 149 -19.17 0.46 22.74
CA THR A 149 -18.89 -0.37 21.56
C THR A 149 -18.16 0.45 20.50
N PHE A 150 -17.42 -0.27 19.70
CA PHE A 150 -16.73 0.27 18.56
C PHE A 150 -16.95 -0.68 17.37
N PRO A 151 -17.32 -0.20 16.19
CA PRO A 151 -17.64 -1.06 15.04
C PRO A 151 -16.40 -1.73 14.47
N ASN A 152 -15.67 -2.51 15.32
CA ASN A 152 -14.28 -2.82 15.05
C ASN A 152 -13.92 -4.28 14.75
N SER A 153 -14.71 -5.24 15.11
CA SER A 153 -14.31 -6.63 14.90
C SER A 153 -14.13 -6.97 13.42
N TYR A 154 -14.99 -6.42 12.58
CA TYR A 154 -14.92 -6.63 11.13
C TYR A 154 -13.80 -5.81 10.48
N VAL A 155 -13.68 -4.53 10.83
CA VAL A 155 -12.69 -3.62 10.24
C VAL A 155 -11.27 -3.97 10.67
N SER A 156 -11.04 -4.30 11.93
CA SER A 156 -9.72 -4.77 12.41
C SER A 156 -9.30 -6.06 11.73
N THR A 157 -10.25 -6.94 11.44
CA THR A 157 -10.00 -8.18 10.68
C THR A 157 -9.64 -7.88 9.22
N LEU A 158 -10.31 -6.91 8.57
CA LEU A 158 -9.97 -6.48 7.22
C LEU A 158 -8.57 -5.86 7.14
N ILE A 159 -8.22 -4.98 8.09
CA ILE A 159 -6.89 -4.38 8.16
C ILE A 159 -5.81 -5.46 8.32
N LYS A 160 -6.00 -6.42 9.24
CA LYS A 160 -5.06 -7.55 9.43
C LYS A 160 -4.94 -8.41 8.16
N LYS A 161 -6.02 -8.58 7.39
CA LYS A 161 -5.97 -9.29 6.09
C LYS A 161 -5.16 -8.52 5.05
N ILE A 162 -5.33 -7.19 4.96
CA ILE A 162 -4.56 -6.33 4.05
C ILE A 162 -3.07 -6.41 4.38
N ASP A 163 -2.69 -6.28 5.66
CA ASP A 163 -1.31 -6.39 6.09
C ASP A 163 -0.70 -7.75 5.71
N ARG A 164 -1.44 -8.85 5.92
CA ARG A 164 -0.99 -10.21 5.54
C ARG A 164 -0.77 -10.36 4.03
N ILE A 165 -1.69 -9.84 3.23
CA ILE A 165 -1.57 -9.84 1.77
C ILE A 165 -0.34 -9.02 1.33
N SER A 166 -0.07 -7.89 1.99
CA SER A 166 1.09 -7.05 1.72
C SER A 166 2.41 -7.79 1.97
N TYR A 167 2.52 -8.55 3.06
CA TYR A 167 3.70 -9.39 3.32
C TYR A 167 3.89 -10.48 2.26
N PHE A 168 2.81 -11.12 1.83
CA PHE A 168 2.87 -12.15 0.79
C PHE A 168 3.31 -11.57 -0.56
N LEU A 169 2.78 -10.40 -0.94
CA LEU A 169 3.18 -9.69 -2.16
C LEU A 169 4.65 -9.23 -2.09
N PHE A 170 5.11 -8.76 -0.93
CA PHE A 170 6.51 -8.42 -0.74
C PHE A 170 7.44 -9.62 -0.98
N PHE A 171 7.06 -10.80 -0.51
CA PHE A 171 7.80 -12.03 -0.77
C PHE A 171 7.85 -12.39 -2.27
N ILE A 172 6.75 -12.19 -2.99
CA ILE A 172 6.71 -12.37 -4.46
C ILE A 172 7.68 -11.40 -5.15
N ILE A 173 7.66 -10.12 -4.79
CA ILE A 173 8.56 -9.09 -5.35
C ILE A 173 10.01 -9.49 -5.12
N PHE A 174 10.34 -9.92 -3.91
CA PHE A 174 11.69 -10.39 -3.57
C PHE A 174 12.10 -11.58 -4.43
N SER A 175 11.25 -12.60 -4.57
CA SER A 175 11.50 -13.78 -5.40
C SER A 175 11.73 -13.43 -6.88
N VAL A 176 10.87 -12.56 -7.43
CA VAL A 176 11.02 -12.11 -8.83
C VAL A 176 12.28 -11.25 -9.00
N SER A 177 12.65 -10.44 -8.02
CA SER A 177 13.90 -9.65 -8.05
C SER A 177 15.13 -10.55 -8.11
N VAL A 178 15.15 -11.63 -7.32
CA VAL A 178 16.24 -12.64 -7.37
C VAL A 178 16.30 -13.29 -8.76
N PHE A 179 15.16 -13.68 -9.32
CA PHE A 179 15.09 -14.25 -10.65
C PHE A 179 15.64 -13.31 -11.72
N VAL A 180 15.23 -12.03 -11.70
CA VAL A 180 15.72 -11.02 -12.66
C VAL A 180 17.23 -10.77 -12.47
N TYR A 181 17.72 -10.75 -11.22
CA TYR A 181 19.16 -10.68 -10.97
C TYR A 181 19.93 -11.83 -11.62
N LEU A 182 19.44 -13.09 -11.51
CA LEU A 182 20.07 -14.25 -12.14
C LEU A 182 20.05 -14.14 -13.67
N GLN A 183 18.97 -13.63 -14.25
CA GLN A 183 18.86 -13.36 -15.68
C GLN A 183 19.90 -12.34 -16.16
N ILE A 184 20.04 -11.22 -15.45
CA ILE A 184 21.05 -10.19 -15.74
C ILE A 184 22.46 -10.78 -15.62
N SER A 185 22.72 -11.55 -14.55
CA SER A 185 24.01 -12.19 -14.32
C SER A 185 24.40 -13.16 -15.45
N ASN A 186 23.44 -13.97 -15.90
CA ASN A 186 23.67 -14.90 -17.02
C ASN A 186 23.92 -14.15 -18.33
N PHE A 187 23.17 -13.09 -18.58
CA PHE A 187 23.36 -12.27 -19.79
C PHE A 187 24.73 -11.59 -19.80
N VAL A 188 25.16 -11.00 -18.69
CA VAL A 188 26.50 -10.41 -18.56
C VAL A 188 27.59 -11.46 -18.80
N LYS A 189 27.43 -12.68 -18.23
CA LYS A 189 28.35 -13.78 -18.44
C LYS A 189 28.49 -14.13 -19.91
N ILE A 190 27.37 -14.29 -20.63
CA ILE A 190 27.36 -14.62 -22.06
C ILE A 190 28.02 -13.51 -22.89
N ASN A 191 27.70 -12.23 -22.57
CA ASN A 191 28.30 -11.09 -23.29
C ASN A 191 29.82 -10.98 -23.08
N ILE A 192 30.30 -11.18 -21.85
CA ILE A 192 31.74 -11.20 -21.55
C ILE A 192 32.41 -12.34 -22.32
N HIS A 193 31.82 -13.54 -22.31
CA HIS A 193 32.38 -14.69 -23.01
C HIS A 193 32.42 -14.48 -24.52
N SER A 194 31.38 -13.91 -25.11
CA SER A 194 31.30 -13.57 -26.53
C SER A 194 32.34 -12.52 -26.95
N ASN A 195 32.63 -11.57 -26.09
CA ASN A 195 33.56 -10.46 -26.37
C ASN A 195 34.95 -10.68 -25.74
N ARG A 196 35.29 -11.89 -25.30
CA ARG A 196 36.51 -12.19 -24.55
C ARG A 196 37.80 -11.74 -25.25
N ILE A 197 37.89 -11.92 -26.57
CA ILE A 197 39.07 -11.54 -27.35
C ILE A 197 39.25 -10.03 -27.36
N LEU A 198 38.16 -9.29 -27.61
CA LEU A 198 38.16 -7.82 -27.60
C LEU A 198 38.55 -7.28 -26.23
N ILE A 199 37.97 -7.83 -25.14
CA ILE A 199 38.29 -7.43 -23.78
C ILE A 199 39.76 -7.66 -23.48
N LYS A 200 40.30 -8.83 -23.88
CA LYS A 200 41.72 -9.17 -23.69
C LYS A 200 42.65 -8.24 -24.46
N SER A 201 42.31 -7.90 -25.72
CA SER A 201 43.06 -6.92 -26.50
C SER A 201 43.07 -5.54 -25.87
N MET A 202 41.92 -5.08 -25.31
CA MET A 202 41.84 -3.82 -24.59
C MET A 202 42.69 -3.81 -23.31
N GLN A 203 42.70 -4.91 -22.56
CA GLN A 203 43.55 -5.06 -21.36
C GLN A 203 45.04 -5.02 -21.70
N LEU A 204 45.46 -5.70 -22.79
CA LEU A 204 46.84 -5.69 -23.26
C LEU A 204 47.31 -4.30 -23.73
N LEU A 205 46.38 -3.48 -24.23
CA LEU A 205 46.62 -2.07 -24.60
C LEU A 205 46.57 -1.12 -23.38
N GLY A 206 46.41 -1.64 -22.14
CA GLY A 206 46.41 -0.83 -20.91
C GLY A 206 45.09 -0.18 -20.58
N SER A 207 43.97 -0.62 -21.16
CA SER A 207 42.65 -0.09 -20.83
C SER A 207 42.30 -0.37 -19.36
N THR A 208 41.74 0.64 -18.67
CA THR A 208 41.26 0.49 -17.29
C THR A 208 40.00 -0.36 -17.22
N ASP A 209 39.76 -1.05 -16.10
CA ASP A 209 38.56 -1.85 -15.86
C ASP A 209 37.28 -1.03 -16.02
N ASN A 210 37.29 0.24 -15.61
CA ASN A 210 36.14 1.14 -15.75
C ASN A 210 35.77 1.39 -17.23
N TYR A 211 36.75 1.48 -18.10
CA TYR A 211 36.52 1.62 -19.54
C TYR A 211 35.85 0.38 -20.11
N ILE A 212 36.29 -0.81 -19.71
CA ILE A 212 35.69 -2.09 -20.12
C ILE A 212 34.26 -2.25 -19.61
N ARG A 213 33.96 -1.79 -18.42
CA ARG A 213 32.62 -1.89 -17.78
C ARG A 213 31.59 -0.93 -18.36
N LYS A 214 32.02 0.26 -18.80
CA LYS A 214 31.15 1.34 -19.26
C LYS A 214 30.06 0.91 -20.26
N PRO A 215 30.34 0.17 -21.35
CA PRO A 215 29.33 -0.24 -22.31
C PRO A 215 28.25 -1.13 -21.71
N TYR A 216 28.60 -2.03 -20.78
CA TYR A 216 27.64 -2.91 -20.09
C TYR A 216 26.72 -2.13 -19.15
N LEU A 217 27.24 -1.10 -18.47
CA LEU A 217 26.47 -0.24 -17.60
C LEU A 217 25.47 0.63 -18.38
N ILE A 218 25.89 1.16 -19.53
CA ILE A 218 24.99 1.92 -20.41
C ILE A 218 23.88 1.00 -20.96
N GLU A 219 24.25 -0.22 -21.37
CA GLU A 219 23.28 -1.20 -21.85
C GLU A 219 22.25 -1.56 -20.77
N SER A 220 22.69 -1.79 -19.52
CA SER A 220 21.80 -2.10 -18.40
C SER A 220 20.90 -0.92 -18.03
N LEU A 221 21.38 0.32 -18.11
CA LEU A 221 20.59 1.52 -17.90
C LEU A 221 19.45 1.63 -18.92
N ILE A 222 19.77 1.41 -20.21
CA ILE A 222 18.77 1.42 -21.30
C ILE A 222 17.73 0.31 -21.11
N GLN A 223 18.18 -0.90 -20.73
CA GLN A 223 17.28 -2.03 -20.43
C GLN A 223 16.38 -1.72 -19.25
N GLY A 224 16.92 -1.13 -18.16
CA GLY A 224 16.18 -0.70 -16.99
C GLY A 224 15.15 0.39 -17.31
N LEU A 225 15.51 1.36 -18.16
CA LEU A 225 14.59 2.40 -18.61
C LEU A 225 13.44 1.82 -19.44
N ILE A 226 13.75 1.05 -20.48
CA ILE A 226 12.73 0.49 -21.38
C ILE A 226 11.85 -0.50 -20.61
N GLY A 227 12.44 -1.42 -19.83
CA GLY A 227 11.72 -2.39 -19.04
C GLY A 227 10.89 -1.73 -17.95
N GLY A 228 11.50 -0.78 -17.20
CA GLY A 228 10.83 -0.04 -16.14
C GLY A 228 9.63 0.75 -16.63
N THR A 229 9.79 1.54 -17.69
CA THR A 229 8.70 2.33 -18.26
C THR A 229 7.60 1.47 -18.87
N SER A 230 7.94 0.40 -19.62
CA SER A 230 6.94 -0.48 -20.21
C SER A 230 6.14 -1.25 -19.17
N GLY A 231 6.79 -1.78 -18.12
CA GLY A 231 6.11 -2.49 -17.04
C GLY A 231 5.19 -1.57 -16.22
N ALA A 232 5.66 -0.38 -15.88
CA ALA A 232 4.85 0.62 -15.16
C ALA A 232 3.66 1.11 -15.99
N LEU A 233 3.85 1.28 -17.33
CA LEU A 233 2.76 1.66 -18.23
C LEU A 233 1.68 0.58 -18.32
N ILE A 234 2.06 -0.70 -18.43
CA ILE A 234 1.12 -1.81 -18.47
C ILE A 234 0.33 -1.88 -17.17
N SER A 235 0.98 -1.70 -16.02
CA SER A 235 0.31 -1.65 -14.71
C SER A 235 -0.71 -0.52 -14.64
N TYR A 236 -0.35 0.67 -15.11
CA TYR A 236 -1.25 1.83 -15.18
C TYR A 236 -2.48 1.55 -16.05
N LEU A 237 -2.27 1.04 -17.27
CA LEU A 237 -3.35 0.70 -18.20
C LEU A 237 -4.29 -0.36 -17.63
N LEU A 238 -3.75 -1.34 -16.90
CA LEU A 238 -4.55 -2.37 -16.26
C LEU A 238 -5.46 -1.78 -15.20
N ILE A 239 -4.92 -0.96 -14.28
CA ILE A 239 -5.74 -0.31 -13.25
C ILE A 239 -6.76 0.64 -13.88
N TYR A 240 -6.38 1.39 -14.90
CA TYR A 240 -7.29 2.27 -15.63
C TYR A 240 -8.48 1.50 -16.24
N TYR A 241 -8.21 0.36 -16.86
CA TYR A 241 -9.27 -0.49 -17.44
C TYR A 241 -10.23 -1.03 -16.39
N PHE A 242 -9.71 -1.54 -15.27
CA PHE A 242 -10.53 -2.08 -14.19
C PHE A 242 -11.21 -1.01 -13.32
N SER A 243 -10.75 0.22 -13.33
CA SER A 243 -11.36 1.31 -12.55
C SER A 243 -12.79 1.62 -12.94
N ASN A 244 -13.16 1.36 -14.20
CA ASN A 244 -14.53 1.54 -14.67
C ASN A 244 -15.51 0.52 -14.07
N SER A 245 -14.99 -0.66 -13.67
CA SER A 245 -15.81 -1.75 -13.10
C SER A 245 -15.77 -1.78 -11.56
N ILE A 246 -14.75 -1.18 -10.95
CA ILE A 246 -14.53 -1.23 -9.51
C ILE A 246 -14.38 0.21 -8.99
N PRO A 247 -15.42 0.79 -8.32
CA PRO A 247 -15.39 2.19 -7.86
C PRO A 247 -14.23 2.51 -6.92
N GLU A 248 -13.77 1.53 -6.13
CA GLU A 248 -12.64 1.68 -5.22
C GLU A 248 -11.34 1.95 -5.97
N LEU A 249 -11.13 1.33 -7.12
CA LEU A 249 -9.97 1.56 -7.99
C LEU A 249 -10.05 2.92 -8.69
N LYS A 250 -11.24 3.44 -8.95
CA LYS A 250 -11.42 4.76 -9.55
C LYS A 250 -10.82 5.86 -8.68
N ARG A 251 -10.96 5.78 -7.37
CA ARG A 251 -10.36 6.71 -6.41
C ARG A 251 -8.83 6.74 -6.47
N LEU A 252 -8.19 5.62 -6.84
CA LEU A 252 -6.73 5.56 -7.04
C LEU A 252 -6.28 6.36 -8.25
N ILE A 253 -7.16 6.49 -9.26
CA ILE A 253 -6.84 7.17 -10.50
C ILE A 253 -7.10 8.67 -10.42
N GLU A 254 -8.10 9.10 -9.64
CA GLU A 254 -8.48 10.51 -9.51
C GLU A 254 -7.36 11.39 -8.93
N GLU A 255 -6.41 10.82 -8.18
CA GLU A 255 -5.21 11.53 -7.74
C GLU A 255 -4.03 11.37 -8.71
N ASN A 256 -4.07 12.12 -9.76
CA ASN A 256 -3.09 12.11 -10.87
C ASN A 256 -1.62 12.24 -10.40
N ASN A 257 -1.37 13.00 -9.34
CA ASN A 257 -0.02 13.23 -8.81
C ASN A 257 0.60 11.97 -8.18
N MET A 258 -0.20 11.14 -7.50
CA MET A 258 0.27 9.90 -6.87
C MET A 258 0.64 8.83 -7.91
N GLN A 259 -0.07 8.81 -9.03
CA GLN A 259 0.22 7.87 -10.11
C GLN A 259 1.50 8.21 -10.87
N LEU A 260 1.69 9.49 -11.20
CA LEU A 260 2.93 9.96 -11.81
C LEU A 260 4.13 9.68 -10.89
N LEU A 261 3.97 9.90 -9.59
CA LEU A 261 5.01 9.61 -8.60
C LEU A 261 5.33 8.11 -8.56
N SER A 262 4.32 7.23 -8.54
CA SER A 262 4.52 5.78 -8.54
C SER A 262 5.23 5.29 -9.81
N PHE A 263 4.86 5.85 -10.96
CA PHE A 263 5.49 5.57 -12.25
C PHE A 263 6.98 5.94 -12.25
N LEU A 264 7.31 7.16 -11.78
CA LEU A 264 8.68 7.65 -11.71
C LEU A 264 9.53 6.82 -10.73
N ILE A 265 9.01 6.55 -9.53
CA ILE A 265 9.71 5.75 -8.51
C ILE A 265 9.98 4.33 -9.04
N CYS A 266 9.00 3.68 -9.66
CA CYS A 266 9.15 2.34 -10.20
C CYS A 266 10.21 2.29 -11.32
N THR A 267 10.16 3.24 -12.26
CA THR A 267 11.14 3.33 -13.35
C THR A 267 12.55 3.56 -12.82
N LEU A 268 12.71 4.48 -11.87
CA LEU A 268 14.01 4.79 -11.26
C LEU A 268 14.55 3.58 -10.48
N PHE A 269 13.68 2.89 -9.73
CA PHE A 269 14.05 1.67 -9.02
C PHE A 269 14.54 0.59 -9.98
N CYS A 270 13.85 0.34 -11.08
CA CYS A 270 14.26 -0.66 -12.08
C CYS A 270 15.58 -0.29 -12.75
N CYS A 271 15.82 0.99 -13.04
CA CYS A 271 17.10 1.47 -13.56
C CYS A 271 18.25 1.21 -12.57
N LEU A 272 18.08 1.60 -11.31
CA LEU A 272 19.08 1.40 -10.26
C LEU A 272 19.32 -0.10 -10.03
N PHE A 273 18.27 -0.89 -9.94
CA PHE A 273 18.36 -2.34 -9.77
C PHE A 273 19.16 -3.00 -10.92
N SER A 274 18.86 -2.64 -12.17
CA SER A 274 19.56 -3.17 -13.34
C SER A 274 21.05 -2.82 -13.33
N ILE A 275 21.39 -1.57 -12.99
CA ILE A 275 22.79 -1.13 -12.89
C ILE A 275 23.51 -1.88 -11.76
N ILE A 276 22.93 -1.94 -10.57
CA ILE A 276 23.52 -2.63 -9.40
C ILE A 276 23.73 -4.10 -9.71
N ALA A 277 22.74 -4.79 -10.27
CA ALA A 277 22.84 -6.18 -10.65
C ALA A 277 23.97 -6.42 -11.67
N THR A 278 24.11 -5.52 -12.63
CA THR A 278 25.18 -5.58 -13.65
C THR A 278 26.55 -5.34 -13.03
N VAL A 279 26.71 -4.38 -12.11
CA VAL A 279 27.98 -4.12 -11.40
C VAL A 279 28.42 -5.35 -10.60
N PHE A 280 27.50 -5.94 -9.81
CA PHE A 280 27.79 -7.14 -9.02
C PHE A 280 28.18 -8.32 -9.92
N SER A 281 27.47 -8.52 -11.04
CA SER A 281 27.75 -9.56 -11.99
C SER A 281 29.11 -9.37 -12.67
N LEU A 282 29.47 -8.15 -13.11
CA LEU A 282 30.76 -7.81 -13.69
C LEU A 282 31.90 -8.04 -12.69
N ASN A 283 31.76 -7.58 -11.45
CA ASN A 283 32.79 -7.75 -10.42
C ASN A 283 33.07 -9.23 -10.13
N SER A 284 32.02 -10.05 -10.07
CA SER A 284 32.16 -11.50 -9.87
C SER A 284 32.85 -12.20 -11.05
N LYS A 285 32.58 -11.79 -12.31
CA LYS A 285 33.03 -12.49 -13.50
C LYS A 285 34.37 -12.00 -14.04
N LEU A 286 34.69 -10.72 -13.93
CA LEU A 286 36.03 -10.22 -14.32
C LEU A 286 37.11 -10.75 -13.40
N LYS A 287 36.88 -10.89 -12.08
CA LYS A 287 37.84 -11.53 -11.15
C LYS A 287 38.12 -12.99 -11.50
N THR A 288 37.09 -13.79 -11.84
CA THR A 288 37.27 -15.21 -12.18
C THR A 288 37.90 -15.40 -13.54
N SER A 289 37.74 -14.50 -14.50
CA SER A 289 38.40 -14.56 -15.80
C SER A 289 39.92 -14.35 -15.73
N ILE A 290 40.38 -13.57 -14.75
CA ILE A 290 41.81 -13.30 -14.54
C ILE A 290 42.49 -14.47 -13.82
N SER A 291 41.83 -15.13 -12.87
CA SER A 291 42.41 -16.24 -12.10
C SER A 291 42.52 -17.58 -12.87
N ASN A 292 41.74 -17.76 -13.94
CA ASN A 292 41.78 -18.98 -14.78
C ASN A 292 42.73 -18.85 -15.96
N LEU A 293 43.60 -17.85 -15.99
CA LEU A 293 44.56 -17.56 -17.07
C LEU A 293 46.01 -17.50 -16.57
N ILE A 294 46.24 -17.80 -15.30
CA ILE A 294 47.53 -18.11 -14.68
C ILE A 294 47.53 -19.62 -14.40
#